data_b462d2176a2f230d4c563663f4c598e7
#
_entry.id   b462d2176a2f230d4c563663f4c598e7
#
_cell.length_a   1.000
_cell.length_b   1.000
_cell.length_c   1.000
_cell.angle_alpha   90.00
_cell.angle_beta   90.00
_cell.angle_gamma   90.00
#
_symmetry.space_group_name_H-M   'P 1'
#
loop_
_entity.id
_entity.type
_entity.pdbx_description
1 polymer ?
#
loop_
_entity_poly.entity_id
_entity_poly.type
_entity_poly.pdbx_seq_one_letter_code
_entity_poly.pdbx_strand_id
1 'polypeptide(L)'
;MDHFSIRKWTEIHLTNTKEIEKLQELHNDPNNLITNSDGEKDFSIEIYNKYLNNRLDLLTNINRVYANYNTSYITELFNLNLKEQKDFYETRQQRIEEELNQSYDGKKYTPQEKEYWLEKSNNTKTPFEYDFYYGYSNLYSTYELLIFGVIAICICLASVFAGEYQNGTDKILLTTKYGKSKGVTAKIIASYIFATLVFTIYLIFAIGTIFLMFGTDGGNLPIQLSNILSPYALTVFQSLLYNIVISYTVLFGMVGLTLFLSSKLKNPMTVLVIDIAIIMLPVFLSIKSAFGILNKILFLMPYNAIYSNFSQMVSYKLGNIVIDLPMMTIITYIFMMVIALICAKKTYSKHQVE
;
A
#
# COMPACT_ATOMS: atom_id res chain seq x y z
N MET A 1 -8.14 -23.25 17.19
CA MET A 1 -8.36 -21.88 17.68
C MET A 1 -9.80 -21.54 17.39
N ASP A 2 -10.59 -21.39 18.43
CA ASP A 2 -12.03 -21.10 18.29
C ASP A 2 -12.21 -19.66 17.79
N HIS A 3 -12.46 -19.49 16.51
CA HIS A 3 -12.83 -18.21 15.90
C HIS A 3 -14.06 -17.56 16.55
N PHE A 4 -14.84 -18.29 17.32
CA PHE A 4 -16.05 -17.79 17.99
C PHE A 4 -15.78 -17.05 19.31
N SER A 5 -14.63 -17.25 19.97
CA SER A 5 -14.32 -16.55 21.23
C SER A 5 -13.85 -15.11 21.02
N ILE A 6 -13.42 -14.77 19.82
CA ILE A 6 -12.89 -13.43 19.47
C ILE A 6 -14.04 -12.44 19.15
N ARG A 7 -15.23 -12.91 18.81
CA ARG A 7 -16.40 -12.09 18.45
C ARG A 7 -17.11 -11.37 19.62
N LYS A 8 -16.64 -11.51 20.86
CA LYS A 8 -17.20 -10.85 22.04
C LYS A 8 -16.47 -9.57 22.45
N TRP A 9 -16.00 -8.80 21.48
CA TRP A 9 -15.43 -7.48 21.78
C TRP A 9 -16.56 -6.47 21.84
N THR A 10 -16.73 -5.86 23.00
CA THR A 10 -17.52 -4.65 23.16
C THR A 10 -16.79 -3.52 22.43
N GLU A 11 -17.54 -2.65 21.75
CA GLU A 11 -17.04 -1.40 21.16
C GLU A 11 -16.10 -0.70 22.15
N ILE A 12 -14.80 -0.71 21.85
CA ILE A 12 -13.80 -0.05 22.68
C ILE A 12 -13.39 1.21 21.91
N HIS A 13 -13.73 2.36 22.48
CA HIS A 13 -13.18 3.62 21.99
C HIS A 13 -11.68 3.66 22.34
N LEU A 14 -10.82 4.06 21.39
CA LEU A 14 -9.37 4.19 21.60
C LEU A 14 -8.99 5.22 22.70
N THR A 15 -9.94 5.95 23.22
CA THR A 15 -9.78 6.87 24.37
C THR A 15 -9.91 6.18 25.71
N ASN A 16 -10.03 4.85 25.77
CA ASN A 16 -10.38 4.19 27.02
C ASN A 16 -9.17 4.08 27.95
N THR A 17 -9.02 5.08 28.83
CA THR A 17 -8.04 5.09 29.92
C THR A 17 -8.10 3.82 30.78
N LYS A 18 -9.27 3.17 30.86
CA LYS A 18 -9.45 1.91 31.60
C LYS A 18 -8.57 0.76 31.10
N GLU A 19 -8.26 0.72 29.80
CA GLU A 19 -7.36 -0.31 29.27
C GLU A 19 -5.92 -0.07 29.72
N ILE A 20 -5.49 1.20 29.80
CA ILE A 20 -4.17 1.56 30.31
C ILE A 20 -4.11 1.34 31.82
N GLU A 21 -5.14 1.75 32.57
CA GLU A 21 -5.24 1.51 34.04
C GLU A 21 -5.14 0.01 34.32
N LYS A 22 -5.87 -0.80 33.58
CA LYS A 22 -5.83 -2.26 33.72
C LYS A 22 -4.46 -2.86 33.38
N LEU A 23 -3.80 -2.36 32.34
CA LEU A 23 -2.44 -2.76 32.00
C LEU A 23 -1.46 -2.41 33.13
N GLN A 24 -1.57 -1.22 33.70
CA GLN A 24 -0.74 -0.77 34.81
C GLN A 24 -0.99 -1.59 36.09
N GLU A 25 -2.25 -1.90 36.42
CA GLU A 25 -2.59 -2.80 37.53
C GLU A 25 -1.92 -4.18 37.35
N LEU A 26 -2.02 -4.76 36.16
CA LEU A 26 -1.41 -6.05 35.88
C LEU A 26 0.12 -6.02 35.96
N HIS A 27 0.75 -4.96 35.46
CA HIS A 27 2.20 -4.80 35.52
C HIS A 27 2.73 -4.53 36.95
N ASN A 28 1.95 -3.88 37.82
CA ASN A 28 2.33 -3.58 39.19
C ASN A 28 2.20 -4.77 40.14
N ASP A 29 1.52 -5.86 39.71
CA ASP A 29 1.44 -7.09 40.50
C ASP A 29 2.61 -8.02 40.15
N PRO A 30 3.57 -8.26 41.09
CA PRO A 30 4.72 -9.12 40.85
C PRO A 30 4.36 -10.57 40.43
N ASN A 31 3.18 -11.06 40.84
CA ASN A 31 2.74 -12.42 40.50
C ASN A 31 2.41 -12.58 39.03
N ASN A 32 2.18 -11.49 38.30
CA ASN A 32 1.88 -11.48 36.90
C ASN A 32 3.15 -11.46 36.01
N LEU A 33 4.31 -11.23 36.64
CA LEU A 33 5.57 -11.01 35.93
C LEU A 33 6.51 -12.21 36.09
N ILE A 34 7.28 -12.45 35.03
CA ILE A 34 8.40 -13.39 35.02
C ILE A 34 9.67 -12.62 34.65
N THR A 35 10.81 -13.09 35.10
CA THR A 35 12.11 -12.54 34.64
C THR A 35 12.56 -13.33 33.44
N ASN A 36 12.77 -12.67 32.30
CA ASN A 36 13.26 -13.29 31.08
C ASN A 36 14.75 -13.61 31.15
N SER A 37 15.31 -14.24 30.11
CA SER A 37 16.73 -14.60 30.03
C SER A 37 17.70 -13.39 30.13
N ASP A 38 17.21 -12.21 29.81
CA ASP A 38 18.00 -10.97 29.79
C ASP A 38 17.92 -10.20 31.12
N GLY A 39 17.18 -10.76 32.10
CA GLY A 39 16.98 -10.18 33.42
C GLY A 39 15.88 -9.12 33.47
N GLU A 40 15.14 -8.91 32.38
CA GLU A 40 14.02 -7.99 32.32
C GLU A 40 12.72 -8.66 32.81
N LYS A 41 11.85 -7.85 33.42
CA LYS A 41 10.51 -8.31 33.81
C LYS A 41 9.53 -8.23 32.66
N ASP A 42 8.91 -9.34 32.36
CA ASP A 42 7.90 -9.47 31.31
C ASP A 42 6.65 -10.16 31.88
N PHE A 43 5.52 -10.03 31.22
CA PHE A 43 4.30 -10.70 31.65
C PHE A 43 4.41 -12.21 31.54
N SER A 44 3.83 -12.92 32.52
CA SER A 44 3.71 -14.37 32.43
C SER A 44 2.89 -14.79 31.21
N ILE A 45 3.16 -15.97 30.65
CA ILE A 45 2.45 -16.52 29.49
C ILE A 45 0.93 -16.57 29.73
N GLU A 46 0.50 -16.83 30.97
CA GLU A 46 -0.91 -16.88 31.34
C GLU A 46 -1.56 -15.49 31.19
N ILE A 47 -0.95 -14.45 31.73
CA ILE A 47 -1.44 -13.07 31.65
C ILE A 47 -1.39 -12.56 30.22
N TYR A 48 -0.30 -12.85 29.49
CA TYR A 48 -0.17 -12.51 28.09
C TYR A 48 -1.34 -13.08 27.27
N ASN A 49 -1.61 -14.37 27.38
CA ASN A 49 -2.67 -15.00 26.60
C ASN A 49 -4.07 -14.56 27.03
N LYS A 50 -4.27 -14.31 28.32
CA LYS A 50 -5.58 -13.94 28.87
C LYS A 50 -5.97 -12.49 28.59
N TYR A 51 -5.01 -11.58 28.62
CA TYR A 51 -5.28 -10.14 28.54
C TYR A 51 -4.60 -9.45 27.33
N LEU A 52 -3.29 -9.67 27.10
CA LEU A 52 -2.53 -8.91 26.11
C LEU A 52 -2.73 -9.41 24.69
N ASN A 53 -2.71 -10.72 24.47
CA ASN A 53 -2.72 -11.31 23.11
C ASN A 53 -3.84 -10.74 22.23
N ASN A 54 -5.01 -10.52 22.80
CA ASN A 54 -6.17 -9.98 22.08
C ASN A 54 -6.25 -8.44 22.08
N ARG A 55 -5.38 -7.72 22.79
CA ARG A 55 -5.40 -6.25 22.94
C ARG A 55 -4.10 -5.59 22.51
N LEU A 56 -3.14 -6.40 22.05
CA LEU A 56 -1.80 -5.90 21.76
C LEU A 56 -1.83 -4.82 20.67
N ASP A 57 -2.61 -4.99 19.62
CA ASP A 57 -2.74 -4.01 18.54
C ASP A 57 -3.34 -2.70 19.06
N LEU A 58 -4.38 -2.78 19.91
CA LEU A 58 -5.00 -1.62 20.54
C LEU A 58 -3.98 -0.87 21.43
N LEU A 59 -3.33 -1.60 22.33
CA LEU A 59 -2.34 -1.03 23.25
C LEU A 59 -1.14 -0.45 22.51
N THR A 60 -0.69 -1.11 21.45
CA THR A 60 0.39 -0.61 20.58
C THR A 60 -0.01 0.69 19.89
N ASN A 61 -1.23 0.79 19.39
CA ASN A 61 -1.72 2.03 18.78
C ASN A 61 -1.83 3.17 19.81
N ILE A 62 -2.31 2.88 21.03
CA ILE A 62 -2.34 3.85 22.11
C ILE A 62 -0.91 4.28 22.50
N ASN A 63 0.00 3.32 22.62
CA ASN A 63 1.40 3.59 22.94
C ASN A 63 2.06 4.50 21.90
N ARG A 64 1.82 4.29 20.62
CA ARG A 64 2.37 5.14 19.54
C ARG A 64 1.95 6.60 19.63
N VAL A 65 0.81 6.90 20.22
CA VAL A 65 0.37 8.28 20.44
C VAL A 65 1.10 8.91 21.61
N TYR A 66 1.25 8.20 22.73
CA TYR A 66 1.83 8.73 23.95
C TYR A 66 3.35 8.58 24.05
N ALA A 67 3.92 7.56 23.43
CA ALA A 67 5.36 7.29 23.46
C ALA A 67 6.17 8.13 22.46
N ASN A 68 7.45 8.30 22.71
CA ASN A 68 8.38 8.76 21.70
C ASN A 68 8.53 7.71 20.60
N TYR A 69 8.63 8.15 19.36
CA TYR A 69 8.53 7.42 18.09
C TYR A 69 9.40 6.15 17.94
N ASN A 70 10.36 5.93 18.84
CA ASN A 70 11.35 4.86 18.72
C ASN A 70 11.05 3.59 19.54
N THR A 71 9.94 3.53 20.28
CA THR A 71 9.62 2.36 21.09
C THR A 71 8.53 1.52 20.44
N SER A 72 8.89 0.31 20.01
CA SER A 72 7.97 -0.68 19.44
C SER A 72 7.14 -1.41 20.51
N TYR A 73 7.48 -1.22 21.80
CA TYR A 73 6.91 -1.94 22.91
C TYR A 73 5.93 -1.07 23.70
N ILE A 74 4.90 -1.70 24.29
CA ILE A 74 3.87 -1.03 25.13
C ILE A 74 4.41 -0.55 26.49
N THR A 75 5.72 -0.60 26.71
CA THR A 75 6.40 -0.30 27.97
C THR A 75 6.19 1.12 28.49
N GLU A 76 6.02 2.08 27.59
CA GLU A 76 5.76 3.48 27.97
C GLU A 76 4.41 3.62 28.69
N LEU A 77 3.43 2.76 28.37
CA LEU A 77 2.11 2.79 29.00
C LEU A 77 2.16 2.37 30.47
N PHE A 78 3.17 1.58 30.89
CA PHE A 78 3.27 1.12 32.28
C PHE A 78 3.46 2.28 33.26
N ASN A 79 4.19 3.32 32.83
CA ASN A 79 4.55 4.46 33.66
C ASN A 79 3.80 5.75 33.30
N LEU A 80 2.85 5.67 32.36
CA LEU A 80 2.12 6.84 31.89
C LEU A 80 1.24 7.43 33.00
N ASN A 81 1.44 8.72 33.31
CA ASN A 81 0.59 9.43 34.26
C ASN A 81 -0.68 9.95 33.55
N LEU A 82 -1.74 9.17 33.56
CA LEU A 82 -2.99 9.48 32.85
C LEU A 82 -3.65 10.79 33.31
N LYS A 83 -3.37 11.29 34.52
CA LYS A 83 -3.93 12.55 35.05
C LYS A 83 -3.25 13.78 34.44
N GLU A 84 -2.02 13.64 33.98
CA GLU A 84 -1.21 14.71 33.41
C GLU A 84 -1.20 14.68 31.88
N GLN A 85 -1.75 13.63 31.28
CA GLN A 85 -1.77 13.50 29.82
C GLN A 85 -2.86 14.37 29.20
N LYS A 86 -2.52 14.94 28.05
CA LYS A 86 -3.51 15.58 27.18
C LYS A 86 -4.48 14.53 26.62
N ASP A 87 -5.61 15.02 26.11
CA ASP A 87 -6.53 14.16 25.34
C ASP A 87 -5.80 13.37 24.26
N PHE A 88 -6.22 12.13 24.08
CA PHE A 88 -5.61 11.20 23.11
C PHE A 88 -5.56 11.80 21.68
N TYR A 89 -6.65 12.42 21.25
CA TYR A 89 -6.73 12.97 19.88
C TYR A 89 -5.94 14.26 19.73
N GLU A 90 -5.87 15.08 20.76
CA GLU A 90 -4.97 16.25 20.80
C GLU A 90 -3.50 15.82 20.71
N THR A 91 -3.13 14.80 21.50
CA THR A 91 -1.76 14.23 21.48
C THR A 91 -1.45 13.63 20.10
N ARG A 92 -2.39 12.88 19.51
CA ARG A 92 -2.26 12.34 18.17
C ARG A 92 -2.01 13.45 17.13
N GLN A 93 -2.78 14.53 17.19
CA GLN A 93 -2.60 15.64 16.26
C GLN A 93 -1.23 16.31 16.42
N GLN A 94 -0.77 16.48 17.67
CA GLN A 94 0.58 16.99 17.93
C GLN A 94 1.68 16.08 17.36
N ARG A 95 1.52 14.75 17.45
CA ARG A 95 2.47 13.81 16.84
C ARG A 95 2.53 13.94 15.32
N ILE A 96 1.39 14.13 14.66
CA ILE A 96 1.36 14.38 13.22
C ILE A 96 2.07 15.70 12.88
N GLU A 97 1.85 16.75 13.67
CA GLU A 97 2.55 18.04 13.50
C GLU A 97 4.07 17.91 13.71
N GLU A 98 4.50 17.16 14.72
CA GLU A 98 5.90 16.87 14.98
C GLU A 98 6.53 16.13 13.79
N GLU A 99 5.86 15.12 13.24
CA GLU A 99 6.32 14.40 12.04
C GLU A 99 6.44 15.32 10.84
N LEU A 100 5.46 16.20 10.62
CA LEU A 100 5.50 17.19 9.54
C LEU A 100 6.57 18.27 9.74
N ASN A 101 7.03 18.50 10.98
CA ASN A 101 8.09 19.45 11.30
C ASN A 101 9.49 18.84 11.22
N GLN A 102 9.60 17.52 11.15
CA GLN A 102 10.89 16.85 11.00
C GLN A 102 11.59 17.24 9.70
N SER A 103 12.91 17.17 9.72
CA SER A 103 13.74 17.37 8.55
C SER A 103 14.59 16.12 8.32
N TYR A 104 14.74 15.73 7.07
CA TYR A 104 15.62 14.66 6.68
C TYR A 104 16.59 15.17 5.61
N ASP A 105 17.89 15.08 5.90
CA ASP A 105 18.95 15.53 4.98
C ASP A 105 18.73 17.02 4.52
N GLY A 106 18.36 17.87 5.46
CA GLY A 106 18.08 19.30 5.21
C GLY A 106 16.79 19.60 4.45
N LYS A 107 16.01 18.59 4.07
CA LYS A 107 14.75 18.73 3.36
C LYS A 107 13.57 18.67 4.32
N LYS A 108 12.56 19.49 4.09
CA LYS A 108 11.36 19.65 4.93
C LYS A 108 10.12 19.74 4.07
N TYR A 109 8.96 19.47 4.67
CA TYR A 109 7.68 19.81 4.05
C TYR A 109 7.57 21.32 3.86
N THR A 110 7.04 21.74 2.72
CA THR A 110 6.67 23.15 2.49
C THR A 110 5.45 23.52 3.33
N PRO A 111 5.20 24.80 3.60
CA PRO A 111 3.99 25.22 4.33
C PRO A 111 2.70 24.67 3.72
N GLN A 112 2.59 24.64 2.38
CA GLN A 112 1.41 24.10 1.69
C GLN A 112 1.27 22.59 1.86
N GLU A 113 2.37 21.81 1.86
CA GLU A 113 2.32 20.37 2.12
C GLU A 113 1.90 20.10 3.56
N LYS A 114 2.37 20.89 4.54
CA LYS A 114 1.96 20.76 5.94
C LYS A 114 0.47 21.05 6.10
N GLU A 115 -0.01 22.17 5.56
CA GLU A 115 -1.42 22.56 5.58
C GLU A 115 -2.30 21.45 4.98
N TYR A 116 -1.91 20.91 3.82
CA TYR A 116 -2.61 19.79 3.17
C TYR A 116 -2.75 18.56 4.08
N TRP A 117 -1.65 18.15 4.73
CA TRP A 117 -1.68 16.96 5.59
C TRP A 117 -2.43 17.19 6.90
N LEU A 118 -2.32 18.38 7.49
CA LEU A 118 -3.06 18.75 8.69
C LEU A 118 -4.57 18.83 8.42
N GLU A 119 -4.98 19.47 7.32
CA GLU A 119 -6.38 19.51 6.91
C GLU A 119 -6.93 18.08 6.70
N LYS A 120 -6.16 17.22 6.02
CA LYS A 120 -6.55 15.83 5.78
C LYS A 120 -6.70 15.05 7.08
N SER A 121 -5.79 15.23 8.04
CA SER A 121 -5.86 14.61 9.36
C SER A 121 -7.05 15.11 10.19
N ASN A 122 -7.35 16.41 10.13
CA ASN A 122 -8.48 17.01 10.84
C ASN A 122 -9.84 16.51 10.33
N ASN A 123 -9.91 16.03 9.09
CA ASN A 123 -11.12 15.44 8.52
C ASN A 123 -11.38 14.00 8.98
N THR A 124 -10.49 13.41 9.79
CA THR A 124 -10.71 12.06 10.33
C THR A 124 -11.81 12.10 11.39
N LYS A 125 -12.78 11.18 11.28
CA LYS A 125 -13.90 11.08 12.22
C LYS A 125 -13.42 10.50 13.55
N THR A 126 -13.65 11.20 14.65
CA THR A 126 -13.34 10.77 16.02
C THR A 126 -14.61 10.68 16.85
N PRO A 127 -14.67 9.84 17.91
CA PRO A 127 -13.63 8.89 18.34
C PRO A 127 -13.46 7.70 17.40
N PHE A 128 -12.27 7.11 17.36
CA PHE A 128 -12.03 5.89 16.57
C PHE A 128 -12.66 4.70 17.27
N GLU A 129 -13.45 3.93 16.52
CA GLU A 129 -14.01 2.66 16.96
C GLU A 129 -12.95 1.57 16.76
N TYR A 130 -12.83 0.65 17.71
CA TYR A 130 -11.96 -0.51 17.63
C TYR A 130 -12.80 -1.77 17.76
N ASP A 131 -12.70 -2.65 16.79
CA ASP A 131 -13.35 -3.95 16.79
C ASP A 131 -12.50 -4.94 15.96
N PHE A 132 -12.97 -6.16 15.85
CA PHE A 132 -12.33 -7.19 15.05
C PHE A 132 -12.30 -6.83 13.56
N TYR A 133 -11.09 -6.79 12.96
CA TYR A 133 -10.88 -6.50 11.53
C TYR A 133 -9.76 -7.33 10.91
N TYR A 134 -9.55 -8.53 11.46
CA TYR A 134 -8.37 -9.36 11.17
C TYR A 134 -8.23 -9.74 9.69
N GLY A 135 -9.36 -9.91 8.97
CA GLY A 135 -9.35 -10.10 7.53
C GLY A 135 -8.71 -8.92 6.79
N TYR A 136 -9.09 -7.71 7.14
CA TYR A 136 -8.53 -6.50 6.50
C TYR A 136 -7.08 -6.24 6.89
N SER A 137 -6.68 -6.48 8.14
CA SER A 137 -5.30 -6.28 8.56
C SER A 137 -4.33 -7.22 7.83
N ASN A 138 -4.76 -8.46 7.51
CA ASN A 138 -3.96 -9.41 6.75
C ASN A 138 -3.88 -9.10 5.25
N LEU A 139 -4.77 -8.28 4.71
CA LEU A 139 -4.69 -7.88 3.29
C LEU A 139 -3.44 -7.10 2.95
N TYR A 140 -2.88 -6.32 3.88
CA TYR A 140 -1.66 -5.54 3.61
C TYR A 140 -0.48 -6.41 3.17
N SER A 141 -0.28 -7.57 3.83
CA SER A 141 0.75 -8.53 3.41
C SER A 141 0.44 -9.18 2.05
N THR A 142 -0.84 -9.28 1.69
CA THR A 142 -1.29 -9.85 0.42
C THR A 142 -1.12 -8.88 -0.75
N TYR A 143 -1.27 -7.57 -0.51
CA TYR A 143 -1.13 -6.56 -1.57
C TYR A 143 0.27 -6.55 -2.19
N GLU A 144 1.32 -6.81 -1.42
CA GLU A 144 2.69 -6.90 -1.97
C GLU A 144 2.82 -8.01 -3.02
N LEU A 145 2.04 -9.09 -2.88
CA LEU A 145 2.06 -10.19 -3.83
C LEU A 145 1.39 -9.87 -5.16
N LEU A 146 0.58 -8.81 -5.24
CA LEU A 146 -0.11 -8.41 -6.48
C LEU A 146 0.86 -8.09 -7.61
N ILE A 147 2.07 -7.68 -7.29
CA ILE A 147 3.11 -7.40 -8.29
C ILE A 147 3.47 -8.63 -9.12
N PHE A 148 3.41 -9.82 -8.56
CA PHE A 148 3.67 -11.06 -9.31
C PHE A 148 2.62 -11.33 -10.37
N GLY A 149 1.36 -10.94 -10.12
CA GLY A 149 0.30 -10.98 -11.13
C GLY A 149 0.59 -10.04 -12.31
N VAL A 150 1.09 -8.84 -12.02
CA VAL A 150 1.52 -7.88 -13.06
C VAL A 150 2.68 -8.46 -13.87
N ILE A 151 3.70 -9.03 -13.21
CA ILE A 151 4.85 -9.67 -13.89
C ILE A 151 4.37 -10.80 -14.81
N ALA A 152 3.50 -11.69 -14.33
CA ALA A 152 2.99 -12.81 -15.12
C ALA A 152 2.25 -12.33 -16.37
N ILE A 153 1.47 -11.26 -16.27
CA ILE A 153 0.76 -10.66 -17.41
C ILE A 153 1.77 -10.02 -18.38
N CYS A 154 2.78 -9.29 -17.91
CA CYS A 154 3.83 -8.72 -18.75
C CYS A 154 4.60 -9.80 -19.53
N ILE A 155 4.88 -10.97 -18.89
CA ILE A 155 5.50 -12.12 -19.56
C ILE A 155 4.66 -12.57 -20.76
N CYS A 156 3.35 -12.74 -20.56
CA CYS A 156 2.45 -13.16 -21.63
C CYS A 156 2.37 -12.13 -22.77
N LEU A 157 2.35 -10.84 -22.43
CA LEU A 157 2.18 -9.75 -23.38
C LEU A 157 3.47 -9.32 -24.08
N ALA A 158 4.64 -9.68 -23.57
CA ALA A 158 5.93 -9.36 -24.17
C ALA A 158 6.05 -9.85 -25.63
N SER A 159 5.38 -10.94 -25.98
CA SER A 159 5.43 -11.55 -27.33
C SER A 159 4.42 -10.96 -28.32
N VAL A 160 3.50 -10.08 -27.91
CA VAL A 160 2.35 -9.63 -28.75
C VAL A 160 2.80 -9.01 -30.08
N PHE A 161 3.85 -8.22 -30.09
CA PHE A 161 4.46 -7.66 -31.30
C PHE A 161 5.87 -8.22 -31.53
N ALA A 162 6.70 -8.31 -30.48
CA ALA A 162 8.07 -8.79 -30.57
C ALA A 162 8.15 -10.25 -31.05
N GLY A 163 7.17 -11.08 -30.70
CA GLY A 163 7.07 -12.45 -31.20
C GLY A 163 6.82 -12.54 -32.71
N GLU A 164 6.10 -11.57 -33.29
CA GLU A 164 5.88 -11.52 -34.72
C GLU A 164 7.16 -11.16 -35.49
N TYR A 165 7.94 -10.23 -34.93
CA TYR A 165 9.26 -9.90 -35.51
C TYR A 165 10.21 -11.09 -35.42
N GLN A 166 10.24 -11.77 -34.27
CA GLN A 166 11.10 -12.92 -34.05
C GLN A 166 10.78 -14.08 -35.04
N ASN A 167 9.49 -14.30 -35.31
CA ASN A 167 9.03 -15.37 -36.18
C ASN A 167 8.91 -14.96 -37.67
N GLY A 168 9.16 -13.69 -38.02
CA GLY A 168 9.03 -13.16 -39.35
C GLY A 168 7.59 -13.08 -39.88
N THR A 169 6.58 -13.27 -39.00
CA THR A 169 5.16 -13.20 -39.38
C THR A 169 4.68 -11.76 -39.59
N ASP A 170 5.41 -10.78 -39.03
CA ASP A 170 5.20 -9.35 -39.29
C ASP A 170 5.22 -9.03 -40.80
N LYS A 171 6.08 -9.71 -41.60
CA LYS A 171 6.17 -9.56 -43.03
C LYS A 171 4.84 -9.81 -43.74
N ILE A 172 4.10 -10.82 -43.29
CA ILE A 172 2.79 -11.17 -43.88
C ILE A 172 1.71 -10.25 -43.32
N LEU A 173 1.70 -10.01 -41.98
CA LEU A 173 0.65 -9.22 -41.33
C LEU A 173 0.66 -7.76 -41.78
N LEU A 174 1.85 -7.15 -41.93
CA LEU A 174 1.99 -5.74 -42.29
C LEU A 174 1.63 -5.46 -43.77
N THR A 175 1.60 -6.49 -44.63
CA THR A 175 1.15 -6.35 -46.02
C THR A 175 -0.37 -6.46 -46.18
N THR A 176 -1.08 -6.96 -45.14
CA THR A 176 -2.55 -7.06 -45.18
C THR A 176 -3.22 -5.68 -45.10
N LYS A 177 -4.44 -5.55 -45.68
CA LYS A 177 -5.21 -4.30 -45.73
C LYS A 177 -5.37 -3.60 -44.37
N TYR A 178 -5.46 -4.36 -43.27
CA TYR A 178 -5.72 -3.84 -41.92
C TYR A 178 -4.57 -4.08 -40.91
N GLY A 179 -3.47 -4.71 -41.33
CA GLY A 179 -2.38 -5.12 -40.45
C GLY A 179 -1.74 -3.95 -39.69
N LYS A 180 -1.54 -2.81 -40.38
CA LYS A 180 -0.94 -1.58 -39.77
C LYS A 180 -1.93 -0.68 -39.05
N SER A 181 -3.21 -0.98 -39.04
CA SER A 181 -4.26 -0.12 -38.48
C SER A 181 -5.18 -0.84 -37.52
N LYS A 182 -6.22 -1.48 -38.01
CA LYS A 182 -7.23 -2.20 -37.18
C LYS A 182 -6.63 -3.39 -36.42
N GLY A 183 -5.67 -4.11 -37.08
CA GLY A 183 -4.99 -5.23 -36.44
C GLY A 183 -4.22 -4.84 -35.18
N VAL A 184 -3.48 -3.72 -35.23
CA VAL A 184 -2.76 -3.19 -34.04
C VAL A 184 -3.72 -2.84 -32.94
N THR A 185 -4.80 -2.12 -33.26
CA THR A 185 -5.81 -1.72 -32.26
C THR A 185 -6.49 -2.94 -31.64
N ALA A 186 -6.82 -3.96 -32.46
CA ALA A 186 -7.42 -5.20 -31.97
C ALA A 186 -6.49 -5.95 -30.99
N LYS A 187 -5.19 -6.04 -31.29
CA LYS A 187 -4.20 -6.63 -30.38
C LYS A 187 -4.10 -5.89 -29.06
N ILE A 188 -4.04 -4.56 -29.11
CA ILE A 188 -4.01 -3.73 -27.90
C ILE A 188 -5.26 -4.01 -27.05
N ILE A 189 -6.45 -3.95 -27.63
CA ILE A 189 -7.72 -4.19 -26.91
C ILE A 189 -7.73 -5.61 -26.33
N ALA A 190 -7.37 -6.63 -27.12
CA ALA A 190 -7.29 -8.00 -26.65
C ALA A 190 -6.31 -8.17 -25.48
N SER A 191 -5.17 -7.49 -25.51
CA SER A 191 -4.18 -7.50 -24.42
C SER A 191 -4.75 -6.91 -23.13
N TYR A 192 -5.50 -5.81 -23.20
CA TYR A 192 -6.15 -5.23 -22.01
C TYR A 192 -7.28 -6.09 -21.46
N ILE A 193 -8.09 -6.71 -22.34
CA ILE A 193 -9.13 -7.67 -21.94
C ILE A 193 -8.48 -8.86 -21.23
N PHE A 194 -7.44 -9.44 -21.83
CA PHE A 194 -6.67 -10.53 -21.23
C PHE A 194 -6.11 -10.15 -19.86
N ALA A 195 -5.42 -9.01 -19.78
CA ALA A 195 -4.84 -8.51 -18.52
C ALA A 195 -5.91 -8.30 -17.44
N THR A 196 -7.04 -7.70 -17.80
CA THR A 196 -8.16 -7.50 -16.86
C THR A 196 -8.71 -8.82 -16.35
N LEU A 197 -9.00 -9.79 -17.24
CA LEU A 197 -9.55 -11.08 -16.83
C LEU A 197 -8.59 -11.84 -15.91
N VAL A 198 -7.33 -11.98 -16.31
CA VAL A 198 -6.31 -12.71 -15.52
C VAL A 198 -6.10 -12.05 -14.17
N PHE A 199 -5.96 -10.72 -14.14
CA PHE A 199 -5.74 -10.00 -12.88
C PHE A 199 -6.96 -10.02 -11.97
N THR A 200 -8.17 -9.95 -12.52
CA THR A 200 -9.43 -10.10 -11.74
C THR A 200 -9.49 -11.45 -11.07
N ILE A 201 -9.20 -12.52 -11.79
CA ILE A 201 -9.16 -13.87 -11.23
C ILE A 201 -8.12 -13.95 -10.11
N TYR A 202 -6.92 -13.39 -10.36
CA TYR A 202 -5.85 -13.36 -9.35
C TYR A 202 -6.27 -12.58 -8.08
N LEU A 203 -6.89 -11.40 -8.22
CA LEU A 203 -7.42 -10.60 -7.11
C LEU A 203 -8.51 -11.35 -6.32
N ILE A 204 -9.46 -12.00 -7.01
CA ILE A 204 -10.51 -12.78 -6.35
C ILE A 204 -9.89 -13.89 -5.51
N PHE A 205 -8.89 -14.60 -6.03
CA PHE A 205 -8.19 -15.63 -5.26
C PHE A 205 -7.42 -15.03 -4.09
N ALA A 206 -6.64 -13.99 -4.29
CA ALA A 206 -5.81 -13.37 -3.26
C ALA A 206 -6.66 -12.79 -2.11
N ILE A 207 -7.62 -11.94 -2.41
CA ILE A 207 -8.49 -11.31 -1.42
C ILE A 207 -9.48 -12.33 -0.84
N GLY A 208 -10.07 -13.17 -1.71
CA GLY A 208 -11.05 -14.17 -1.32
C GLY A 208 -10.50 -15.19 -0.34
N THR A 209 -9.26 -15.66 -0.53
CA THR A 209 -8.60 -16.57 0.41
C THR A 209 -8.45 -15.97 1.80
N ILE A 210 -8.02 -14.69 1.88
CA ILE A 210 -7.90 -14.00 3.16
C ILE A 210 -9.25 -13.87 3.85
N PHE A 211 -10.29 -13.44 3.13
CA PHE A 211 -11.62 -13.29 3.72
C PHE A 211 -12.29 -14.63 4.09
N LEU A 212 -12.02 -15.70 3.34
CA LEU A 212 -12.47 -17.04 3.71
C LEU A 212 -11.80 -17.54 4.99
N MET A 213 -10.52 -17.21 5.22
CA MET A 213 -9.77 -17.62 6.41
C MET A 213 -10.07 -16.76 7.64
N PHE A 214 -10.20 -15.46 7.48
CA PHE A 214 -10.21 -14.49 8.59
C PHE A 214 -11.52 -13.69 8.73
N GLY A 215 -12.47 -13.86 7.81
CA GLY A 215 -13.74 -13.13 7.81
C GLY A 215 -13.67 -11.75 7.16
N THR A 216 -14.84 -11.15 6.97
CA THR A 216 -15.03 -9.82 6.37
C THR A 216 -15.49 -8.78 7.38
N ASP A 217 -15.44 -9.09 8.67
CA ASP A 217 -15.90 -8.21 9.73
C ASP A 217 -14.99 -6.97 9.85
N GLY A 218 -15.54 -5.87 10.35
CA GLY A 218 -14.77 -4.66 10.65
C GLY A 218 -14.53 -3.72 9.46
N GLY A 219 -15.17 -3.94 8.31
CA GLY A 219 -14.97 -3.09 7.12
C GLY A 219 -15.26 -1.60 7.32
N ASN A 220 -16.12 -1.25 8.26
CA ASN A 220 -16.49 0.13 8.57
C ASN A 220 -15.52 0.81 9.54
N LEU A 221 -14.59 0.07 10.12
CA LEU A 221 -13.63 0.60 11.07
C LEU A 221 -12.62 1.54 10.38
N PRO A 222 -12.11 2.53 11.12
CA PRO A 222 -11.19 3.51 10.54
C PRO A 222 -9.83 2.89 10.23
N ILE A 223 -9.19 3.35 9.15
CA ILE A 223 -7.85 2.90 8.74
C ILE A 223 -6.78 3.19 9.79
N GLN A 224 -7.05 4.11 10.72
CA GLN A 224 -6.19 4.45 11.85
C GLN A 224 -5.90 3.24 12.76
N LEU A 225 -6.72 2.19 12.71
CA LEU A 225 -6.42 0.94 13.40
C LEU A 225 -5.16 0.25 12.87
N SER A 226 -4.88 0.37 11.58
CA SER A 226 -3.65 -0.16 10.96
C SER A 226 -2.45 0.75 11.20
N ASN A 227 -2.67 2.06 11.20
CA ASN A 227 -1.66 3.06 11.56
C ASN A 227 -2.35 4.28 12.17
N ILE A 228 -2.18 4.44 13.49
CA ILE A 228 -2.87 5.46 14.26
C ILE A 228 -2.57 6.89 13.81
N LEU A 229 -1.40 7.15 13.22
CA LEU A 229 -1.00 8.45 12.70
C LEU A 229 -1.42 8.68 11.24
N SER A 230 -2.13 7.73 10.62
CA SER A 230 -2.64 7.91 9.26
C SER A 230 -3.52 9.17 9.15
N PRO A 231 -3.21 10.09 8.22
CA PRO A 231 -4.02 11.31 8.02
C PRO A 231 -5.24 11.08 7.12
N TYR A 232 -5.47 9.86 6.64
CA TYR A 232 -6.53 9.57 5.67
C TYR A 232 -7.86 9.26 6.36
N ALA A 233 -8.91 10.00 6.03
CA ALA A 233 -10.27 9.77 6.53
C ALA A 233 -10.96 8.64 5.74
N LEU A 234 -10.45 7.42 5.86
CA LEU A 234 -10.95 6.24 5.17
C LEU A 234 -11.33 5.14 6.15
N THR A 235 -12.30 4.30 5.78
CA THR A 235 -12.50 3.01 6.42
C THR A 235 -11.56 1.96 5.81
N VAL A 236 -11.36 0.84 6.50
CA VAL A 236 -10.53 -0.26 5.98
C VAL A 236 -11.13 -0.85 4.70
N PHE A 237 -12.47 -0.88 4.56
CA PHE A 237 -13.12 -1.29 3.31
C PHE A 237 -12.89 -0.27 2.18
N GLN A 238 -12.97 1.02 2.47
CA GLN A 238 -12.65 2.05 1.47
C GLN A 238 -11.19 1.98 1.02
N SER A 239 -10.28 1.69 1.95
CA SER A 239 -8.85 1.49 1.61
C SER A 239 -8.64 0.28 0.70
N LEU A 240 -9.39 -0.81 0.89
CA LEU A 240 -9.40 -1.97 0.01
C LEU A 240 -9.84 -1.57 -1.41
N LEU A 241 -10.98 -0.88 -1.55
CA LEU A 241 -11.47 -0.43 -2.86
C LEU A 241 -10.47 0.50 -3.55
N TYR A 242 -9.87 1.41 -2.79
CA TYR A 242 -8.86 2.31 -3.31
C TYR A 242 -7.63 1.54 -3.81
N ASN A 243 -7.16 0.54 -3.05
CA ASN A 243 -6.05 -0.32 -3.45
C ASN A 243 -6.35 -1.17 -4.69
N ILE A 244 -7.58 -1.63 -4.86
CA ILE A 244 -8.01 -2.30 -6.10
C ILE A 244 -7.87 -1.34 -7.30
N VAL A 245 -8.32 -0.08 -7.16
CA VAL A 245 -8.17 0.93 -8.24
C VAL A 245 -6.71 1.22 -8.53
N ILE A 246 -5.87 1.39 -7.51
CA ILE A 246 -4.42 1.61 -7.66
C ILE A 246 -3.79 0.44 -8.42
N SER A 247 -4.05 -0.80 -7.98
CA SER A 247 -3.43 -1.98 -8.58
C SER A 247 -3.82 -2.19 -10.04
N TYR A 248 -5.09 -1.95 -10.41
CA TYR A 248 -5.49 -1.95 -11.83
C TYR A 248 -4.85 -0.82 -12.62
N THR A 249 -4.70 0.35 -12.03
CA THR A 249 -4.07 1.48 -12.71
C THR A 249 -2.60 1.20 -12.99
N VAL A 250 -1.88 0.62 -12.02
CA VAL A 250 -0.49 0.18 -12.18
C VAL A 250 -0.39 -0.92 -13.23
N LEU A 251 -1.27 -1.92 -13.19
CA LEU A 251 -1.35 -2.97 -14.20
C LEU A 251 -1.49 -2.38 -15.61
N PHE A 252 -2.46 -1.49 -15.81
CA PHE A 252 -2.74 -0.92 -17.13
C PHE A 252 -1.59 -0.07 -17.66
N GLY A 253 -0.92 0.68 -16.78
CA GLY A 253 0.29 1.40 -17.15
C GLY A 253 1.41 0.45 -17.58
N MET A 254 1.63 -0.64 -16.82
CA MET A 254 2.65 -1.66 -17.16
C MET A 254 2.30 -2.42 -18.46
N VAL A 255 1.05 -2.80 -18.65
CA VAL A 255 0.58 -3.40 -19.93
C VAL A 255 0.87 -2.47 -21.10
N GLY A 256 0.58 -1.16 -20.97
CA GLY A 256 0.90 -0.17 -21.98
C GLY A 256 2.39 -0.12 -22.29
N LEU A 257 3.23 -0.08 -21.26
CA LEU A 257 4.69 -0.07 -21.40
C LEU A 257 5.21 -1.34 -22.09
N THR A 258 4.76 -2.51 -21.65
CA THR A 258 5.11 -3.82 -22.24
C THR A 258 4.75 -3.86 -23.73
N LEU A 259 3.55 -3.42 -24.11
CA LEU A 259 3.12 -3.37 -25.51
C LEU A 259 3.96 -2.38 -26.33
N PHE A 260 4.32 -1.23 -25.76
CA PHE A 260 5.22 -0.28 -26.41
C PHE A 260 6.61 -0.90 -26.63
N LEU A 261 7.20 -1.49 -25.61
CA LEU A 261 8.50 -2.17 -25.73
C LEU A 261 8.44 -3.31 -26.73
N SER A 262 7.38 -4.13 -26.68
CA SER A 262 7.14 -5.22 -27.63
C SER A 262 7.02 -4.73 -29.07
N SER A 263 6.42 -3.55 -29.30
CA SER A 263 6.31 -2.96 -30.63
C SER A 263 7.62 -2.42 -31.19
N LYS A 264 8.60 -2.15 -30.33
CA LYS A 264 9.90 -1.55 -30.69
C LYS A 264 11.03 -2.58 -30.78
N LEU A 265 10.98 -3.61 -29.95
CA LEU A 265 12.05 -4.61 -29.82
C LEU A 265 11.69 -5.87 -30.61
N LYS A 266 12.71 -6.50 -31.20
CA LYS A 266 12.54 -7.71 -32.05
C LYS A 266 12.54 -9.04 -31.25
N ASN A 267 12.80 -8.97 -29.93
CA ASN A 267 12.91 -10.17 -29.12
C ASN A 267 12.07 -10.05 -27.84
N PRO A 268 11.08 -10.93 -27.62
CA PRO A 268 10.26 -10.94 -26.41
C PRO A 268 11.06 -11.04 -25.09
N MET A 269 12.17 -11.77 -25.09
CA MET A 269 13.02 -11.90 -23.90
C MET A 269 13.64 -10.55 -23.48
N THR A 270 14.02 -9.72 -24.46
CA THR A 270 14.56 -8.39 -24.18
C THR A 270 13.47 -7.49 -23.56
N VAL A 271 12.23 -7.58 -24.05
CA VAL A 271 11.08 -6.87 -23.47
C VAL A 271 10.89 -7.27 -22.00
N LEU A 272 10.86 -8.56 -21.74
CA LEU A 272 10.70 -9.11 -20.41
C LEU A 272 11.79 -8.66 -19.43
N VAL A 273 13.05 -8.70 -19.85
CA VAL A 273 14.18 -8.27 -19.00
C VAL A 273 14.04 -6.80 -18.63
N ILE A 274 13.61 -5.93 -19.55
CA ILE A 274 13.40 -4.51 -19.28
C ILE A 274 12.22 -4.31 -18.32
N ASP A 275 11.09 -5.00 -18.53
CA ASP A 275 9.92 -4.93 -17.65
C ASP A 275 10.27 -5.36 -16.23
N ILE A 276 10.95 -6.52 -16.06
CA ILE A 276 11.39 -7.00 -14.74
C ILE A 276 12.37 -6.03 -14.10
N ALA A 277 13.32 -5.47 -14.86
CA ALA A 277 14.26 -4.49 -14.34
C ALA A 277 13.54 -3.25 -13.80
N ILE A 278 12.55 -2.72 -14.52
CA ILE A 278 11.75 -1.56 -14.09
C ILE A 278 10.93 -1.91 -12.84
N ILE A 279 10.29 -3.07 -12.80
CA ILE A 279 9.47 -3.50 -11.65
C ILE A 279 10.33 -3.71 -10.42
N MET A 280 11.48 -4.39 -10.55
CA MET A 280 12.30 -4.82 -9.42
C MET A 280 13.33 -3.77 -8.96
N LEU A 281 13.58 -2.70 -9.73
CA LEU A 281 14.55 -1.68 -9.37
C LEU A 281 14.40 -1.14 -7.94
N PRO A 282 13.19 -0.85 -7.42
CA PRO A 282 13.03 -0.34 -6.07
C PRO A 282 13.43 -1.33 -4.97
N VAL A 283 13.45 -2.63 -5.26
CA VAL A 283 13.87 -3.65 -4.29
C VAL A 283 15.37 -3.53 -3.97
N PHE A 284 16.17 -3.08 -4.94
CA PHE A 284 17.61 -2.87 -4.78
C PHE A 284 17.99 -1.47 -4.31
N LEU A 285 17.04 -0.53 -4.35
CA LEU A 285 17.25 0.86 -3.99
C LEU A 285 16.40 1.21 -2.77
N SER A 286 17.04 1.35 -1.60
CA SER A 286 16.33 1.68 -0.36
C SER A 286 15.73 3.09 -0.40
N ILE A 287 14.45 3.22 -0.11
CA ILE A 287 13.80 4.50 0.15
C ILE A 287 14.19 4.94 1.57
N LYS A 288 14.86 6.09 1.66
CA LYS A 288 15.38 6.61 2.93
C LYS A 288 14.45 7.61 3.61
N SER A 289 13.58 8.28 2.85
CA SER A 289 12.67 9.30 3.39
C SER A 289 11.56 9.66 2.39
N ALA A 290 10.55 10.39 2.85
CA ALA A 290 9.49 11.00 2.01
C ALA A 290 10.01 12.13 1.11
N PHE A 291 11.27 12.55 1.28
CA PHE A 291 11.86 13.70 0.60
C PHE A 291 12.86 13.29 -0.47
N GLY A 292 13.08 14.21 -1.41
CA GLY A 292 14.04 14.03 -2.50
C GLY A 292 13.44 13.39 -3.74
N ILE A 293 13.89 13.87 -4.89
CA ILE A 293 13.33 13.46 -6.19
C ILE A 293 13.50 11.97 -6.44
N LEU A 294 14.65 11.40 -6.05
CA LEU A 294 14.90 9.97 -6.23
C LEU A 294 13.93 9.11 -5.41
N ASN A 295 13.76 9.43 -4.12
CA ASN A 295 12.82 8.71 -3.27
C ASN A 295 11.37 8.85 -3.80
N LYS A 296 10.97 10.06 -4.21
CA LYS A 296 9.64 10.32 -4.80
C LYS A 296 9.43 9.52 -6.11
N ILE A 297 10.46 9.34 -6.93
CA ILE A 297 10.39 8.46 -8.11
C ILE A 297 10.29 6.99 -7.70
N LEU A 298 11.08 6.54 -6.71
CA LEU A 298 11.05 5.16 -6.23
C LEU A 298 9.68 4.77 -5.64
N PHE A 299 8.99 5.69 -4.96
CA PHE A 299 7.61 5.48 -4.51
C PHE A 299 6.63 5.22 -5.67
N LEU A 300 6.85 5.85 -6.83
CA LEU A 300 6.01 5.68 -8.01
C LEU A 300 6.41 4.47 -8.88
N MET A 301 7.48 3.75 -8.56
CA MET A 301 7.86 2.56 -9.33
C MET A 301 6.93 1.38 -9.03
N PRO A 302 6.69 0.47 -9.99
CA PRO A 302 5.60 -0.51 -9.92
C PRO A 302 5.55 -1.33 -8.64
N TYR A 303 6.71 -1.79 -8.15
CA TYR A 303 6.82 -2.57 -6.92
C TYR A 303 6.28 -1.82 -5.69
N ASN A 304 6.62 -0.54 -5.53
CA ASN A 304 6.16 0.27 -4.41
C ASN A 304 4.78 0.89 -4.65
N ALA A 305 4.38 1.04 -5.90
CA ALA A 305 3.15 1.71 -6.31
C ALA A 305 1.93 0.78 -6.41
N ILE A 306 2.13 -0.56 -6.34
CA ILE A 306 1.06 -1.54 -6.58
C ILE A 306 -0.09 -1.43 -5.56
N TYR A 307 0.19 -0.92 -4.38
CA TYR A 307 -0.77 -0.61 -3.34
C TYR A 307 -0.32 0.57 -2.47
N SER A 308 -1.21 1.10 -1.64
CA SER A 308 -0.90 2.09 -0.62
C SER A 308 -1.33 1.59 0.77
N ASN A 309 -0.47 1.75 1.76
CA ASN A 309 -0.80 1.50 3.16
C ASN A 309 -1.46 2.72 3.83
N PHE A 310 -1.61 3.84 3.13
CA PHE A 310 -2.21 5.09 3.61
C PHE A 310 -1.60 5.64 4.91
N SER A 311 -0.36 5.26 5.22
CA SER A 311 0.34 5.72 6.43
C SER A 311 1.40 6.77 6.14
N GLN A 312 1.90 6.81 4.92
CA GLN A 312 3.03 7.67 4.55
C GLN A 312 2.54 9.02 4.04
N MET A 313 3.07 10.09 4.63
CA MET A 313 2.78 11.48 4.22
C MET A 313 3.68 11.91 3.06
N VAL A 314 3.68 11.14 1.96
CA VAL A 314 4.42 11.46 0.74
C VAL A 314 3.54 12.30 -0.18
N SER A 315 4.01 13.49 -0.54
CA SER A 315 3.30 14.44 -1.42
C SER A 315 4.16 14.91 -2.57
N TYR A 316 3.50 15.30 -3.65
CA TYR A 316 4.08 15.86 -4.87
C TYR A 316 3.51 17.25 -5.09
N LYS A 317 4.39 18.25 -5.16
CA LYS A 317 3.97 19.63 -5.38
C LYS A 317 4.09 19.98 -6.87
N LEU A 318 2.96 20.34 -7.47
CA LEU A 318 2.87 20.83 -8.85
C LEU A 318 2.35 22.27 -8.82
N GLY A 319 3.26 23.24 -8.81
CA GLY A 319 2.90 24.64 -8.60
C GLY A 319 2.31 24.86 -7.20
N ASN A 320 1.05 25.23 -7.13
CA ASN A 320 0.32 25.45 -5.87
C ASN A 320 -0.53 24.24 -5.44
N ILE A 321 -0.55 23.18 -6.25
CA ILE A 321 -1.34 21.98 -5.95
C ILE A 321 -0.44 20.96 -5.27
N VAL A 322 -0.91 20.40 -4.16
CA VAL A 322 -0.29 19.28 -3.45
C VAL A 322 -1.11 18.03 -3.74
N ILE A 323 -0.43 16.99 -4.20
CA ILE A 323 -1.02 15.70 -4.56
C ILE A 323 -0.36 14.63 -3.71
N ASP A 324 -1.13 13.78 -3.04
CA ASP A 324 -0.61 12.66 -2.26
C ASP A 324 -0.15 11.49 -3.15
N LEU A 325 0.58 10.56 -2.55
CA LEU A 325 1.15 9.41 -3.25
C LEU A 325 0.09 8.55 -3.96
N PRO A 326 -1.04 8.14 -3.33
CA PRO A 326 -2.04 7.33 -4.00
C PRO A 326 -2.61 7.98 -5.27
N MET A 327 -2.97 9.26 -5.19
CA MET A 327 -3.49 10.00 -6.34
C MET A 327 -2.41 10.22 -7.41
N MET A 328 -1.18 10.54 -6.99
CA MET A 328 -0.06 10.72 -7.93
C MET A 328 0.28 9.41 -8.66
N THR A 329 0.16 8.27 -7.99
CA THR A 329 0.29 6.94 -8.61
C THR A 329 -0.73 6.78 -9.73
N ILE A 330 -2.01 7.01 -9.46
CA ILE A 330 -3.08 6.90 -10.44
C ILE A 330 -2.79 7.81 -11.66
N ILE A 331 -2.47 9.06 -11.42
CA ILE A 331 -2.17 10.03 -12.49
C ILE A 331 -0.98 9.56 -13.33
N THR A 332 0.10 9.13 -12.69
CA THR A 332 1.34 8.70 -13.38
C THR A 332 1.08 7.50 -14.28
N TYR A 333 0.37 6.49 -13.80
CA TYR A 333 0.15 5.26 -14.57
C TYR A 333 -0.91 5.42 -15.66
N ILE A 334 -1.94 6.25 -15.47
CA ILE A 334 -2.86 6.61 -16.55
C ILE A 334 -2.10 7.36 -17.65
N PHE A 335 -1.26 8.32 -17.29
CA PHE A 335 -0.46 9.06 -18.24
C PHE A 335 0.52 8.16 -19.00
N MET A 336 1.21 7.26 -18.26
CA MET A 336 2.09 6.24 -18.85
C MET A 336 1.33 5.34 -19.82
N MET A 337 0.15 4.85 -19.44
CA MET A 337 -0.70 4.03 -20.31
C MET A 337 -1.03 4.76 -21.61
N VAL A 338 -1.53 5.97 -21.55
CA VAL A 338 -1.95 6.74 -22.74
C VAL A 338 -0.77 6.99 -23.67
N ILE A 339 0.36 7.45 -23.16
CA ILE A 339 1.56 7.71 -23.96
C ILE A 339 2.08 6.42 -24.58
N ALA A 340 2.20 5.35 -23.79
CA ALA A 340 2.73 4.07 -24.28
C ALA A 340 1.87 3.50 -25.39
N LEU A 341 0.54 3.58 -25.30
CA LEU A 341 -0.37 3.11 -26.35
C LEU A 341 -0.25 3.89 -27.66
N ILE A 342 -0.15 5.22 -27.56
CA ILE A 342 0.08 6.07 -28.75
C ILE A 342 1.41 5.70 -29.41
N CYS A 343 2.45 5.55 -28.59
CA CYS A 343 3.79 5.18 -29.08
C CYS A 343 3.81 3.77 -29.68
N ALA A 344 3.19 2.77 -29.02
CA ALA A 344 3.10 1.40 -29.52
C ALA A 344 2.43 1.35 -30.90
N LYS A 345 1.26 1.98 -31.02
CA LYS A 345 0.52 2.05 -32.28
C LYS A 345 1.35 2.73 -33.41
N LYS A 346 1.99 3.87 -33.09
CA LYS A 346 2.81 4.62 -34.06
C LYS A 346 4.04 3.83 -34.48
N THR A 347 4.73 3.18 -33.53
CA THR A 347 5.94 2.40 -33.79
C THR A 347 5.62 1.22 -34.68
N TYR A 348 4.65 0.38 -34.35
CA TYR A 348 4.29 -0.79 -35.15
C TYR A 348 3.75 -0.41 -36.52
N SER A 349 2.90 0.63 -36.64
CA SER A 349 2.34 1.07 -37.91
C SER A 349 3.40 1.63 -38.86
N LYS A 350 4.50 2.18 -38.37
CA LYS A 350 5.63 2.72 -39.15
C LYS A 350 6.71 1.68 -39.46
N HIS A 351 6.61 0.50 -38.89
CA HIS A 351 7.59 -0.55 -39.10
C HIS A 351 7.63 -0.93 -40.60
N GLN A 352 8.82 -0.86 -41.19
CA GLN A 352 9.09 -1.28 -42.56
C GLN A 352 9.76 -2.64 -42.49
N VAL A 353 9.30 -3.52 -43.33
CA VAL A 353 9.90 -4.85 -43.51
C VAL A 353 11.17 -4.69 -44.29
N GLU A 354 12.31 -5.00 -43.71
CA GLU A 354 13.60 -5.14 -44.38
C GLU A 354 13.72 -6.51 -45.01
#